data_581b794554c311a70cba593471d1a198
#
_entry.id   581b794554c311a70cba593471d1a198
#
_cell.length_a   1.000
_cell.length_b   1.000
_cell.length_c   1.000
_cell.angle_alpha   90.00
_cell.angle_beta   90.00
_cell.angle_gamma   90.00
#
_symmetry.space_group_name_H-M   'P 1'
#
loop_
_entity.id
_entity.type
_entity.pdbx_description
1 polymer ?
#
loop_
_entity_poly.entity_id
_entity_poly.type
_entity_poly.pdbx_seq_one_letter_code
_entity_poly.pdbx_strand_id
1 'polypeptide(L)'
;MSLLSEASRTKGLVADMHVFFSVGEPSGDQHAAHLIGELRNRIPNLRVSGFGGPLMERKGCQLLFPLTKMAVMGIFQVLPLILKFYRLVKEAEAYFQRHKPDLVVLVDFPGFNWWIARKAKDAGIPVYYYMPPQLWAWAPWRIKRVRRNIDLVLSGLTFETDWYAERGIPVMYVGHPFFDEVNEHRLDDAFCREWTADGARTVALLPGSRGQEVTRSWPLLLDAARRLHAKHPDINFLVANYKESQRQFCVDQYEKLQQTLPISFFVGKTSEIIELAECAMMVSGSVSLEMLARRTPAVVLYRTTWPTYCIGKSLVTCKYMSLPNLIAGRVIMPEFLSVGSPAPVTDALVKQVDQWLSDPHSLADAAKELSQLRDKIYVTGATRRTAEVVVQRLLELAPKESAAA
;
A
#
# COMPACT_ATOMS: atom_id res chain seq x y z
N MET A 1 -17.86 24.01 -33.41
CA MET A 1 -17.37 25.29 -32.80
C MET A 1 -17.77 25.45 -31.32
N SER A 2 -18.20 24.42 -30.57
CA SER A 2 -18.70 24.58 -29.19
C SER A 2 -17.74 24.06 -28.09
N LEU A 3 -16.82 23.17 -28.37
CA LEU A 3 -15.92 22.58 -27.38
C LEU A 3 -14.69 23.48 -27.02
N LEU A 4 -14.30 24.40 -27.90
CA LEU A 4 -13.20 25.32 -27.63
C LEU A 4 -13.63 26.56 -26.83
N SER A 5 -14.93 26.88 -26.78
CA SER A 5 -15.47 27.99 -25.98
C SER A 5 -15.66 27.64 -24.50
N GLU A 6 -15.91 26.36 -24.16
CA GLU A 6 -16.01 25.89 -22.79
C GLU A 6 -14.63 25.79 -22.11
N ALA A 7 -13.60 25.38 -22.84
CA ALA A 7 -12.24 25.29 -22.31
C ALA A 7 -11.63 26.66 -22.00
N SER A 8 -12.06 27.72 -22.70
CA SER A 8 -11.62 29.12 -22.43
C SER A 8 -12.36 29.75 -21.26
N ARG A 9 -13.63 29.37 -21.02
CA ARG A 9 -14.42 29.83 -19.87
C ARG A 9 -13.97 29.20 -18.55
N THR A 10 -13.50 27.98 -18.57
CA THR A 10 -12.96 27.29 -17.39
C THR A 10 -11.64 27.88 -16.90
N LYS A 11 -10.86 28.55 -17.75
CA LYS A 11 -9.56 29.13 -17.36
C LYS A 11 -9.66 30.31 -16.36
N GLY A 12 -10.77 31.02 -16.30
CA GLY A 12 -10.96 32.15 -15.36
C GLY A 12 -11.45 31.74 -13.97
N LEU A 13 -12.18 30.62 -13.85
CA LEU A 13 -12.80 30.17 -12.61
C LEU A 13 -11.90 29.28 -11.72
N VAL A 14 -10.75 28.85 -12.24
CA VAL A 14 -9.86 27.85 -11.60
C VAL A 14 -8.70 28.51 -10.85
N ALA A 15 -8.72 29.85 -10.69
CA ALA A 15 -7.50 30.60 -10.36
C ALA A 15 -6.97 30.45 -8.93
N ASP A 16 -7.76 29.96 -7.95
CA ASP A 16 -7.33 29.95 -6.54
C ASP A 16 -7.75 28.72 -5.71
N MET A 17 -7.97 27.56 -6.35
CA MET A 17 -8.38 26.35 -5.63
C MET A 17 -7.26 25.81 -4.73
N HIS A 18 -7.64 25.35 -3.54
CA HIS A 18 -6.72 24.89 -2.52
C HIS A 18 -7.12 23.53 -1.94
N VAL A 19 -6.26 22.54 -2.07
CA VAL A 19 -6.44 21.19 -1.47
C VAL A 19 -5.41 20.96 -0.37
N PHE A 20 -5.88 20.53 0.78
CA PHE A 20 -5.04 20.14 1.90
C PHE A 20 -4.93 18.62 1.99
N PHE A 21 -3.70 18.08 2.06
CA PHE A 21 -3.44 16.65 2.22
C PHE A 21 -2.98 16.31 3.63
N SER A 22 -3.41 15.15 4.15
CA SER A 22 -2.87 14.60 5.40
C SER A 22 -2.46 13.14 5.20
N VAL A 23 -1.15 12.89 5.23
CA VAL A 23 -0.51 11.64 4.84
C VAL A 23 0.58 11.30 5.85
N GLY A 24 0.51 10.15 6.50
CA GLY A 24 1.43 9.78 7.57
C GLY A 24 2.39 8.65 7.23
N GLU A 25 2.13 7.86 6.17
CA GLU A 25 2.95 6.70 5.81
C GLU A 25 3.70 6.90 4.49
N PRO A 26 4.88 6.26 4.29
CA PRO A 26 5.65 6.38 3.05
C PRO A 26 4.90 5.95 1.79
N SER A 27 4.10 4.88 1.88
CA SER A 27 3.23 4.43 0.77
C SER A 27 2.16 5.47 0.44
N GLY A 28 1.55 6.05 1.49
CA GLY A 28 0.60 7.15 1.32
C GLY A 28 1.23 8.39 0.68
N ASP A 29 2.48 8.72 1.02
CA ASP A 29 3.24 9.83 0.39
C ASP A 29 3.39 9.62 -1.13
N GLN A 30 3.68 8.39 -1.54
CA GLN A 30 3.80 8.01 -2.95
C GLN A 30 2.46 8.17 -3.68
N HIS A 31 1.38 7.60 -3.13
CA HIS A 31 0.04 7.71 -3.71
C HIS A 31 -0.44 9.16 -3.79
N ALA A 32 -0.23 9.92 -2.72
CA ALA A 32 -0.58 11.34 -2.70
C ALA A 32 0.25 12.17 -3.68
N ALA A 33 1.54 11.87 -3.84
CA ALA A 33 2.41 12.56 -4.79
C ALA A 33 1.95 12.34 -6.25
N HIS A 34 1.56 11.10 -6.60
CA HIS A 34 0.99 10.82 -7.92
C HIS A 34 -0.33 11.57 -8.12
N LEU A 35 -1.22 11.56 -7.12
CA LEU A 35 -2.48 12.30 -7.17
C LEU A 35 -2.26 13.81 -7.32
N ILE A 36 -1.33 14.39 -6.58
CA ILE A 36 -0.98 15.82 -6.68
C ILE A 36 -0.48 16.14 -8.09
N GLY A 37 0.36 15.28 -8.68
CA GLY A 37 0.81 15.44 -10.06
C GLY A 37 -0.35 15.46 -11.04
N GLU A 38 -1.27 14.52 -10.94
CA GLU A 38 -2.46 14.42 -11.78
C GLU A 38 -3.42 15.62 -11.60
N LEU A 39 -3.59 16.10 -10.36
CA LEU A 39 -4.41 17.27 -10.08
C LEU A 39 -3.80 18.55 -10.71
N ARG A 40 -2.50 18.75 -10.60
CA ARG A 40 -1.80 19.90 -11.18
C ARG A 40 -1.77 19.89 -12.69
N ASN A 41 -1.73 18.71 -13.31
CA ASN A 41 -1.87 18.60 -14.78
C ASN A 41 -3.24 19.12 -15.25
N ARG A 42 -4.29 19.00 -14.43
CA ARG A 42 -5.66 19.46 -14.73
C ARG A 42 -5.93 20.88 -14.27
N ILE A 43 -5.34 21.28 -13.14
CA ILE A 43 -5.47 22.58 -12.50
C ILE A 43 -4.05 23.14 -12.23
N PRO A 44 -3.40 23.77 -13.20
CA PRO A 44 -2.00 24.20 -13.08
C PRO A 44 -1.70 25.11 -11.87
N ASN A 45 -2.65 25.96 -11.50
CA ASN A 45 -2.51 26.92 -10.38
C ASN A 45 -3.05 26.37 -9.05
N LEU A 46 -3.34 25.05 -8.96
CA LEU A 46 -3.83 24.45 -7.74
C LEU A 46 -2.84 24.64 -6.59
N ARG A 47 -3.30 25.26 -5.52
CA ARG A 47 -2.56 25.31 -4.26
C ARG A 47 -2.70 23.96 -3.55
N VAL A 48 -1.56 23.38 -3.19
CA VAL A 48 -1.53 22.13 -2.44
C VAL A 48 -0.68 22.34 -1.21
N SER A 49 -1.24 22.03 -0.06
CA SER A 49 -0.52 22.10 1.23
C SER A 49 -0.85 20.88 2.09
N GLY A 50 -0.12 20.65 3.15
CA GLY A 50 -0.49 19.59 4.07
C GLY A 50 0.62 18.99 4.91
N PHE A 51 0.28 17.87 5.51
CA PHE A 51 1.20 16.97 6.19
C PHE A 51 1.53 15.79 5.28
N GLY A 52 2.78 15.45 5.12
CA GLY A 52 3.15 14.38 4.20
C GLY A 52 4.63 14.04 4.22
N GLY A 53 5.17 13.73 3.06
CA GLY A 53 6.56 13.37 2.90
C GLY A 53 7.25 14.03 1.69
N PRO A 54 8.51 13.65 1.43
CA PRO A 54 9.34 14.30 0.41
C PRO A 54 8.85 14.07 -1.03
N LEU A 55 8.03 13.04 -1.28
CA LEU A 55 7.48 12.80 -2.61
C LEU A 55 6.39 13.81 -2.94
N MET A 56 5.48 14.10 -2.00
CA MET A 56 4.49 15.17 -2.14
C MET A 56 5.16 16.53 -2.33
N GLU A 57 6.20 16.84 -1.55
CA GLU A 57 6.95 18.09 -1.65
C GLU A 57 7.54 18.27 -3.05
N ARG A 58 8.18 17.22 -3.62
CA ARG A 58 8.70 17.22 -5.00
C ARG A 58 7.61 17.49 -6.06
N LYS A 59 6.36 17.12 -5.78
CA LYS A 59 5.21 17.41 -6.64
C LYS A 59 4.56 18.77 -6.36
N GLY A 60 5.22 19.59 -5.53
CA GLY A 60 4.85 20.98 -5.26
C GLY A 60 3.83 21.14 -4.13
N CYS A 61 3.68 20.18 -3.24
CA CYS A 61 2.95 20.36 -2.01
C CYS A 61 3.76 21.23 -1.03
N GLN A 62 3.15 22.29 -0.50
CA GLN A 62 3.71 23.04 0.61
C GLN A 62 3.55 22.22 1.90
N LEU A 63 4.62 21.55 2.34
CA LEU A 63 4.58 20.78 3.58
C LEU A 63 4.59 21.72 4.80
N LEU A 64 3.57 21.61 5.64
CA LEU A 64 3.55 22.22 6.96
C LEU A 64 4.38 21.39 7.94
N PHE A 65 4.38 20.07 7.79
CA PHE A 65 5.18 19.16 8.58
C PHE A 65 5.46 17.84 7.83
N PRO A 66 6.70 17.30 7.88
CA PRO A 66 7.07 16.03 7.26
C PRO A 66 6.61 14.84 8.13
N LEU A 67 5.29 14.57 8.11
CA LEU A 67 4.63 13.60 8.99
C LEU A 67 5.12 12.16 8.78
N THR A 68 5.48 11.78 7.55
CA THR A 68 5.98 10.45 7.22
C THR A 68 7.28 10.07 7.95
N LYS A 69 8.08 11.05 8.37
CA LYS A 69 9.27 10.80 9.20
C LYS A 69 8.93 10.25 10.58
N MET A 70 7.71 10.48 11.08
CA MET A 70 7.27 9.99 12.38
C MET A 70 6.76 8.54 12.32
N ALA A 71 6.24 8.07 11.19
CA ALA A 71 5.77 6.69 11.03
C ALA A 71 6.92 5.66 11.12
N VAL A 72 8.14 6.08 10.84
CA VAL A 72 9.34 5.23 10.91
C VAL A 72 9.83 5.01 12.35
N MET A 73 9.41 5.84 13.30
CA MET A 73 9.74 5.69 14.71
C MET A 73 8.71 4.77 15.37
N GLY A 74 9.12 3.56 15.73
CA GLY A 74 8.24 2.51 16.26
C GLY A 74 7.41 2.89 17.49
N ILE A 75 6.38 2.11 17.73
CA ILE A 75 5.30 2.29 18.74
C ILE A 75 5.79 2.49 20.19
N PHE A 76 7.03 2.14 20.52
CA PHE A 76 7.56 2.20 21.89
C PHE A 76 7.94 3.59 22.42
N GLN A 77 7.86 4.65 21.58
CA GLN A 77 8.07 6.05 22.03
C GLN A 77 6.77 6.88 21.99
N VAL A 78 5.65 6.28 22.39
CA VAL A 78 4.30 6.83 22.15
C VAL A 78 4.03 8.11 22.93
N LEU A 79 4.52 8.26 24.17
CA LEU A 79 4.15 9.39 25.01
C LEU A 79 4.63 10.78 24.51
N PRO A 80 5.91 10.94 24.10
CA PRO A 80 6.36 12.19 23.47
C PRO A 80 5.68 12.46 22.11
N LEU A 81 5.30 11.39 21.38
CA LEU A 81 4.62 11.49 20.09
C LEU A 81 3.17 11.97 20.24
N ILE A 82 2.46 11.62 21.31
CA ILE A 82 1.07 12.07 21.56
C ILE A 82 1.03 13.61 21.66
N LEU A 83 1.92 14.22 22.41
CA LEU A 83 1.98 15.69 22.54
C LEU A 83 2.32 16.34 21.19
N LYS A 84 3.18 15.74 20.41
CA LYS A 84 3.53 16.23 19.08
C LYS A 84 2.33 16.11 18.12
N PHE A 85 1.64 14.98 18.09
CA PHE A 85 0.40 14.81 17.33
C PHE A 85 -0.67 15.83 17.75
N TYR A 86 -0.85 16.06 19.03
CA TYR A 86 -1.79 17.07 19.51
C TYR A 86 -1.43 18.47 18.99
N ARG A 87 -0.17 18.86 19.02
CA ARG A 87 0.30 20.16 18.46
C ARG A 87 0.01 20.25 16.96
N LEU A 88 0.32 19.20 16.19
CA LEU A 88 0.02 19.16 14.75
C LEU A 88 -1.49 19.27 14.46
N VAL A 89 -2.36 18.66 15.28
CA VAL A 89 -3.81 18.84 15.16
C VAL A 89 -4.21 20.29 15.42
N LYS A 90 -3.60 20.97 16.39
CA LYS A 90 -3.84 22.40 16.64
C LYS A 90 -3.31 23.30 15.52
N GLU A 91 -2.17 22.97 14.94
CA GLU A 91 -1.65 23.67 13.75
C GLU A 91 -2.60 23.53 12.56
N ALA A 92 -3.13 22.32 12.32
CA ALA A 92 -4.12 22.09 11.28
C ALA A 92 -5.41 22.88 11.53
N GLU A 93 -5.93 22.91 12.76
CA GLU A 93 -7.09 23.68 13.15
C GLU A 93 -6.90 25.18 12.84
N ALA A 94 -5.79 25.77 13.28
CA ALA A 94 -5.45 27.16 13.01
C ALA A 94 -5.26 27.43 11.51
N TYR A 95 -4.66 26.48 10.79
CA TYR A 95 -4.48 26.55 9.34
C TYR A 95 -5.82 26.57 8.61
N PHE A 96 -6.74 25.67 8.96
CA PHE A 96 -8.08 25.61 8.35
C PHE A 96 -8.91 26.88 8.60
N GLN A 97 -8.82 27.45 9.77
CA GLN A 97 -9.49 28.72 10.08
C GLN A 97 -8.93 29.89 9.26
N ARG A 98 -7.61 29.93 9.03
CA ARG A 98 -6.93 31.02 8.33
C ARG A 98 -7.00 30.91 6.82
N HIS A 99 -6.81 29.71 6.28
CA HIS A 99 -6.62 29.47 4.85
C HIS A 99 -7.82 28.83 4.15
N LYS A 100 -8.74 28.22 4.91
CA LYS A 100 -9.98 27.58 4.42
C LYS A 100 -9.79 26.81 3.12
N PRO A 101 -9.01 25.71 3.10
CA PRO A 101 -8.91 24.89 1.90
C PRO A 101 -10.30 24.47 1.38
N ASP A 102 -10.44 24.34 0.06
CA ASP A 102 -11.70 23.91 -0.57
C ASP A 102 -11.98 22.43 -0.31
N LEU A 103 -10.93 21.62 -0.10
CA LEU A 103 -11.03 20.18 0.15
C LEU A 103 -9.88 19.71 1.03
N VAL A 104 -10.17 18.80 1.95
CA VAL A 104 -9.16 18.01 2.67
C VAL A 104 -9.17 16.58 2.12
N VAL A 105 -8.01 16.10 1.69
CA VAL A 105 -7.80 14.71 1.26
C VAL A 105 -6.93 14.00 2.29
N LEU A 106 -7.50 12.97 2.91
CA LEU A 106 -6.80 12.08 3.85
C LEU A 106 -6.31 10.84 3.10
N VAL A 107 -5.10 10.40 3.38
CA VAL A 107 -4.56 9.18 2.80
C VAL A 107 -4.03 8.30 3.92
N ASP A 108 -4.60 7.07 4.05
CA ASP A 108 -4.20 6.10 5.08
C ASP A 108 -4.08 6.72 6.49
N PHE A 109 -3.19 6.21 7.36
CA PHE A 109 -2.79 6.75 8.67
C PHE A 109 -3.96 7.13 9.60
N PRO A 110 -4.91 6.22 9.88
CA PRO A 110 -6.18 6.54 10.55
C PRO A 110 -6.02 7.10 11.96
N GLY A 111 -4.97 6.72 12.69
CA GLY A 111 -4.76 7.17 14.07
C GLY A 111 -4.76 8.69 14.22
N PHE A 112 -4.09 9.39 13.30
CA PHE A 112 -4.00 10.84 13.25
C PHE A 112 -5.11 11.46 12.39
N ASN A 113 -5.41 10.87 11.25
CA ASN A 113 -6.33 11.42 10.26
C ASN A 113 -7.78 11.58 10.76
N TRP A 114 -8.21 10.82 11.78
CA TRP A 114 -9.51 11.07 12.44
C TRP A 114 -9.60 12.44 13.09
N TRP A 115 -8.50 12.94 13.63
CA TRP A 115 -8.47 14.26 14.27
C TRP A 115 -8.46 15.36 13.22
N ILE A 116 -7.71 15.18 12.14
CA ILE A 116 -7.69 16.11 11.01
C ILE A 116 -9.06 16.20 10.35
N ALA A 117 -9.70 15.06 10.07
CA ALA A 117 -11.06 15.00 9.54
C ALA A 117 -12.04 15.81 10.37
N ARG A 118 -12.02 15.61 11.70
CA ARG A 118 -12.88 16.34 12.62
C ARG A 118 -12.65 17.85 12.54
N LYS A 119 -11.37 18.29 12.55
CA LYS A 119 -11.03 19.70 12.49
C LYS A 119 -11.40 20.36 11.16
N ALA A 120 -11.29 19.64 10.06
CA ALA A 120 -11.77 20.09 8.77
C ALA A 120 -13.29 20.26 8.76
N LYS A 121 -14.04 19.28 9.29
CA LYS A 121 -15.51 19.37 9.41
C LYS A 121 -15.96 20.50 10.34
N ASP A 122 -15.28 20.68 11.46
CA ASP A 122 -15.54 21.81 12.39
C ASP A 122 -15.34 23.17 11.70
N ALA A 123 -14.46 23.24 10.68
CA ALA A 123 -14.22 24.43 9.84
C ALA A 123 -15.13 24.52 8.59
N GLY A 124 -16.07 23.58 8.40
CA GLY A 124 -16.97 23.53 7.24
C GLY A 124 -16.32 23.05 5.95
N ILE A 125 -15.12 22.43 6.01
CA ILE A 125 -14.38 21.96 4.86
C ILE A 125 -14.77 20.52 4.55
N PRO A 126 -15.11 20.17 3.28
CA PRO A 126 -15.36 18.80 2.88
C PRO A 126 -14.10 17.93 3.00
N VAL A 127 -14.31 16.64 3.33
CA VAL A 127 -13.23 15.68 3.60
C VAL A 127 -13.41 14.43 2.76
N TYR A 128 -12.42 14.12 1.94
CA TYR A 128 -12.34 12.87 1.20
C TYR A 128 -11.30 11.96 1.83
N TYR A 129 -11.56 10.67 1.85
CA TYR A 129 -10.61 9.67 2.33
C TYR A 129 -10.19 8.77 1.18
N TYR A 130 -8.99 9.00 0.66
CA TYR A 130 -8.36 8.18 -0.37
C TYR A 130 -7.57 7.07 0.29
N MET A 131 -7.72 5.83 -0.21
CA MET A 131 -7.19 4.63 0.43
C MET A 131 -7.57 4.57 1.92
N PRO A 132 -8.85 4.32 2.22
CA PRO A 132 -9.38 4.40 3.58
C PRO A 132 -8.79 3.32 4.48
N PRO A 133 -8.88 3.49 5.81
CA PRO A 133 -8.43 2.48 6.74
C PRO A 133 -9.26 1.19 6.61
N GLN A 134 -8.59 0.06 6.73
CA GLN A 134 -9.20 -1.28 6.61
C GLN A 134 -10.07 -1.61 7.84
N LEU A 135 -11.17 -0.84 8.04
CA LEU A 135 -12.08 -1.01 9.17
C LEU A 135 -12.78 -2.37 9.16
N TRP A 136 -13.01 -2.90 7.97
CA TRP A 136 -13.56 -4.24 7.75
C TRP A 136 -12.67 -5.35 8.35
N ALA A 137 -11.36 -5.11 8.47
CA ALA A 137 -10.41 -6.10 8.96
C ALA A 137 -10.34 -6.19 10.48
N TRP A 138 -10.44 -5.07 11.22
CA TRP A 138 -10.13 -5.09 12.66
C TRP A 138 -10.86 -4.08 13.53
N ALA A 139 -11.63 -3.13 12.97
CA ALA A 139 -12.26 -2.08 13.76
C ALA A 139 -13.59 -1.60 13.17
N PRO A 140 -14.56 -2.49 12.85
CA PRO A 140 -15.79 -2.12 12.16
C PRO A 140 -16.64 -1.09 12.92
N TRP A 141 -16.56 -1.03 14.25
CA TRP A 141 -17.26 -0.03 15.07
C TRP A 141 -16.83 1.42 14.80
N ARG A 142 -15.63 1.64 14.21
CA ARG A 142 -15.13 2.96 13.85
C ARG A 142 -15.86 3.57 12.66
N ILE A 143 -16.72 2.84 11.98
CA ILE A 143 -17.57 3.34 10.88
C ILE A 143 -18.36 4.59 11.29
N LYS A 144 -18.73 4.72 12.57
CA LYS A 144 -19.40 5.92 13.11
C LYS A 144 -18.56 7.20 12.94
N ARG A 145 -17.21 7.08 12.95
CA ARG A 145 -16.29 8.21 12.72
C ARG A 145 -16.26 8.60 11.26
N VAL A 146 -16.29 7.62 10.36
CA VAL A 146 -16.39 7.85 8.91
C VAL A 146 -17.69 8.59 8.61
N ARG A 147 -18.82 8.05 9.03
CA ARG A 147 -20.15 8.66 8.80
C ARG A 147 -20.24 10.11 9.27
N ARG A 148 -19.55 10.46 10.36
CA ARG A 148 -19.60 11.80 10.93
C ARG A 148 -18.67 12.79 10.23
N ASN A 149 -17.50 12.36 9.77
CA ASN A 149 -16.42 13.27 9.43
C ASN A 149 -15.90 13.13 7.99
N ILE A 150 -16.40 12.17 7.20
CA ILE A 150 -15.95 11.91 5.84
C ILE A 150 -17.12 12.09 4.88
N ASP A 151 -16.96 12.91 3.86
CA ASP A 151 -17.99 13.17 2.86
C ASP A 151 -17.94 12.14 1.72
N LEU A 152 -16.76 11.64 1.37
CA LEU A 152 -16.58 10.60 0.35
C LEU A 152 -15.37 9.73 0.66
N VAL A 153 -15.56 8.43 0.55
CA VAL A 153 -14.50 7.43 0.58
C VAL A 153 -14.12 7.07 -0.85
N LEU A 154 -12.82 7.12 -1.17
CA LEU A 154 -12.24 6.70 -2.46
C LEU A 154 -11.48 5.40 -2.23
N SER A 155 -12.17 4.30 -2.49
CA SER A 155 -11.69 2.95 -2.17
C SER A 155 -10.93 2.33 -3.34
N GLY A 156 -9.84 1.63 -3.01
CA GLY A 156 -9.02 0.88 -3.97
C GLY A 156 -9.46 -0.57 -4.20
N LEU A 157 -10.37 -1.11 -3.37
CA LEU A 157 -10.76 -2.51 -3.39
C LEU A 157 -12.27 -2.65 -3.53
N THR A 158 -12.72 -3.58 -4.39
CA THR A 158 -14.15 -3.78 -4.67
C THR A 158 -14.93 -4.18 -3.43
N PHE A 159 -14.48 -5.21 -2.71
CA PHE A 159 -15.15 -5.68 -1.49
C PHE A 159 -15.18 -4.62 -0.38
N GLU A 160 -14.18 -3.73 -0.33
CA GLU A 160 -14.13 -2.60 0.61
C GLU A 160 -15.17 -1.55 0.23
N THR A 161 -15.34 -1.30 -1.06
CA THR A 161 -16.39 -0.41 -1.58
C THR A 161 -17.77 -0.92 -1.17
N ASP A 162 -18.05 -2.20 -1.39
CA ASP A 162 -19.30 -2.84 -0.98
C ASP A 162 -19.50 -2.74 0.53
N TRP A 163 -18.45 -3.01 1.32
CA TRP A 163 -18.49 -2.94 2.77
C TRP A 163 -18.86 -1.54 3.30
N TYR A 164 -18.34 -0.47 2.69
CA TYR A 164 -18.69 0.91 3.04
C TYR A 164 -20.10 1.27 2.57
N ALA A 165 -20.47 0.89 1.35
CA ALA A 165 -21.79 1.16 0.76
C ALA A 165 -22.92 0.53 1.57
N GLU A 166 -22.80 -0.74 1.96
CA GLU A 166 -23.76 -1.46 2.82
C GLU A 166 -24.00 -0.77 4.16
N ARG A 167 -23.03 0.06 4.62
CA ARG A 167 -23.12 0.81 5.87
C ARG A 167 -23.57 2.25 5.69
N GLY A 168 -24.06 2.59 4.49
CA GLY A 168 -24.58 3.91 4.13
C GLY A 168 -23.50 5.00 4.13
N ILE A 169 -22.26 4.66 3.78
CA ILE A 169 -21.17 5.62 3.61
C ILE A 169 -21.05 5.95 2.12
N PRO A 170 -21.03 7.24 1.73
CA PRO A 170 -20.68 7.61 0.37
C PRO A 170 -19.30 7.08 -0.01
N VAL A 171 -19.25 6.22 -1.00
CA VAL A 171 -18.02 5.57 -1.44
C VAL A 171 -17.99 5.44 -2.95
N MET A 172 -16.79 5.58 -3.51
CA MET A 172 -16.54 5.35 -4.94
C MET A 172 -15.34 4.44 -5.10
N TYR A 173 -15.49 3.41 -5.95
CA TYR A 173 -14.38 2.57 -6.36
C TYR A 173 -13.52 3.31 -7.39
N VAL A 174 -12.26 3.55 -7.05
CA VAL A 174 -11.30 4.22 -7.95
C VAL A 174 -10.23 3.27 -8.48
N GLY A 175 -10.15 2.05 -7.96
CA GLY A 175 -9.07 1.11 -8.22
C GLY A 175 -7.89 1.32 -7.27
N HIS A 176 -6.99 0.35 -7.23
CA HIS A 176 -5.84 0.43 -6.32
C HIS A 176 -4.64 1.09 -7.03
N PRO A 177 -4.07 2.19 -6.47
CA PRO A 177 -2.98 2.94 -7.10
C PRO A 177 -1.71 2.09 -7.29
N PHE A 178 -1.55 1.04 -6.52
CA PHE A 178 -0.45 0.10 -6.66
C PHE A 178 -0.40 -0.58 -8.04
N PHE A 179 -1.56 -0.77 -8.68
CA PHE A 179 -1.59 -1.31 -10.05
C PHE A 179 -1.10 -0.29 -11.08
N ASP A 180 -1.30 1.00 -10.85
CA ASP A 180 -0.69 2.05 -11.66
C ASP A 180 0.84 2.01 -11.53
N GLU A 181 1.34 1.89 -10.30
CA GLU A 181 2.78 1.81 -10.01
C GLU A 181 3.43 0.60 -10.68
N VAL A 182 2.81 -0.58 -10.59
CA VAL A 182 3.32 -1.80 -11.24
C VAL A 182 3.31 -1.66 -12.76
N ASN A 183 2.27 -1.01 -13.32
CA ASN A 183 2.16 -0.80 -14.77
C ASN A 183 3.14 0.23 -15.31
N GLU A 184 3.48 1.25 -14.54
CA GLU A 184 4.41 2.31 -14.91
C GLU A 184 5.88 1.94 -14.66
N HIS A 185 6.10 0.97 -13.74
CA HIS A 185 7.45 0.53 -13.40
C HIS A 185 8.11 -0.20 -14.59
N ARG A 186 9.22 0.35 -15.05
CA ARG A 186 10.06 -0.29 -16.06
C ARG A 186 11.08 -1.19 -15.38
N LEU A 187 11.01 -2.47 -15.67
CA LEU A 187 11.98 -3.45 -15.17
C LEU A 187 13.38 -3.13 -15.69
N ASP A 188 14.38 -3.43 -14.89
CA ASP A 188 15.78 -3.40 -15.31
C ASP A 188 16.08 -4.62 -16.19
N ASP A 189 16.04 -4.43 -17.50
CA ASP A 189 16.30 -5.49 -18.48
C ASP A 189 17.69 -6.12 -18.35
N ALA A 190 18.70 -5.35 -17.91
CA ALA A 190 20.04 -5.87 -17.71
C ALA A 190 20.08 -6.85 -16.54
N PHE A 191 19.46 -6.47 -15.43
CA PHE A 191 19.30 -7.33 -14.27
C PHE A 191 18.50 -8.60 -14.61
N CYS A 192 17.39 -8.46 -15.32
CA CYS A 192 16.59 -9.62 -15.72
C CYS A 192 17.37 -10.59 -16.61
N ARG A 193 18.11 -10.08 -17.59
CA ARG A 193 18.97 -10.93 -18.45
C ARG A 193 20.07 -11.65 -17.69
N GLU A 194 20.73 -10.97 -16.75
CA GLU A 194 21.76 -11.56 -15.91
C GLU A 194 21.26 -12.81 -15.17
N TRP A 195 20.07 -12.72 -14.57
CA TRP A 195 19.51 -13.79 -13.76
C TRP A 195 18.72 -14.85 -14.54
N THR A 196 18.55 -14.69 -15.83
CA THR A 196 17.96 -15.72 -16.72
C THR A 196 18.99 -16.41 -17.61
N ALA A 197 20.23 -15.91 -17.67
CA ALA A 197 21.25 -16.38 -18.61
C ALA A 197 21.58 -17.88 -18.47
N ASP A 198 21.61 -18.38 -17.24
CA ASP A 198 21.99 -19.77 -16.93
C ASP A 198 20.79 -20.72 -16.90
N GLY A 199 19.58 -20.25 -17.20
CA GLY A 199 18.35 -21.05 -17.13
C GLY A 199 18.02 -21.55 -15.72
N ALA A 200 18.64 -20.98 -14.69
CA ALA A 200 18.42 -21.38 -13.31
C ALA A 200 17.04 -20.97 -12.83
N ARG A 201 16.39 -21.87 -12.10
CA ARG A 201 15.09 -21.64 -11.48
C ARG A 201 15.24 -20.68 -10.30
N THR A 202 14.31 -19.76 -10.16
CA THR A 202 14.38 -18.71 -9.14
C THR A 202 13.20 -18.76 -8.18
N VAL A 203 13.50 -18.69 -6.88
CA VAL A 203 12.52 -18.51 -5.81
C VAL A 203 12.76 -17.14 -5.14
N ALA A 204 11.74 -16.29 -5.14
CA ALA A 204 11.82 -14.99 -4.50
C ALA A 204 11.61 -15.08 -2.98
N LEU A 205 12.41 -14.35 -2.21
CA LEU A 205 12.28 -14.21 -0.76
C LEU A 205 12.01 -12.75 -0.41
N LEU A 206 10.83 -12.48 0.16
CA LEU A 206 10.41 -11.13 0.55
C LEU A 206 10.16 -11.08 2.06
N PRO A 207 11.19 -10.75 2.85
CA PRO A 207 11.11 -10.82 4.31
C PRO A 207 10.29 -9.70 4.97
N GLY A 208 9.82 -8.72 4.18
CA GLY A 208 8.98 -7.62 4.64
C GLY A 208 9.62 -6.24 4.48
N SER A 209 8.82 -5.19 4.68
CA SER A 209 9.23 -3.80 4.53
C SER A 209 9.56 -3.11 5.88
N ARG A 210 9.04 -3.63 7.00
CA ARG A 210 9.29 -3.09 8.33
C ARG A 210 10.37 -3.91 9.05
N GLY A 211 11.26 -3.22 9.79
CA GLY A 211 12.38 -3.88 10.48
C GLY A 211 11.96 -5.04 11.39
N GLN A 212 10.85 -4.89 12.13
CA GLN A 212 10.31 -5.95 12.98
C GLN A 212 9.78 -7.16 12.19
N GLU A 213 9.22 -6.92 11.00
CA GLU A 213 8.77 -8.00 10.10
C GLU A 213 9.98 -8.81 9.65
N VAL A 214 11.00 -8.12 9.12
CA VAL A 214 12.25 -8.75 8.65
C VAL A 214 12.92 -9.56 9.77
N THR A 215 13.09 -8.96 10.95
CA THR A 215 13.74 -9.63 12.09
C THR A 215 13.03 -10.93 12.50
N ARG A 216 11.70 -10.94 12.40
CA ARG A 216 10.90 -12.12 12.80
C ARG A 216 10.77 -13.15 11.70
N SER A 217 10.66 -12.74 10.44
CA SER A 217 10.33 -13.63 9.31
C SER A 217 11.56 -14.21 8.64
N TRP A 218 12.64 -13.42 8.55
CA TRP A 218 13.85 -13.85 7.84
C TRP A 218 14.43 -15.17 8.32
N PRO A 219 14.55 -15.46 9.63
CA PRO A 219 15.06 -16.76 10.08
C PRO A 219 14.25 -17.96 9.57
N LEU A 220 12.92 -17.81 9.40
CA LEU A 220 12.06 -18.87 8.87
C LEU A 220 12.25 -19.04 7.37
N LEU A 221 12.30 -17.93 6.64
CA LEU A 221 12.53 -17.94 5.19
C LEU A 221 13.90 -18.50 4.85
N LEU A 222 14.91 -18.17 5.63
CA LEU A 222 16.28 -18.67 5.46
C LEU A 222 16.37 -20.20 5.74
N ASP A 223 15.74 -20.69 6.81
CA ASP A 223 15.68 -22.14 7.07
C ASP A 223 14.88 -22.87 5.98
N ALA A 224 13.78 -22.30 5.51
CA ALA A 224 13.02 -22.86 4.40
C ALA A 224 13.86 -22.92 3.12
N ALA A 225 14.59 -21.84 2.77
CA ALA A 225 15.48 -21.82 1.61
C ALA A 225 16.58 -22.89 1.71
N ARG A 226 17.22 -23.04 2.88
CA ARG A 226 18.21 -24.08 3.13
C ARG A 226 17.66 -25.48 2.88
N ARG A 227 16.46 -25.77 3.37
CA ARG A 227 15.80 -27.07 3.23
C ARG A 227 15.31 -27.34 1.81
N LEU A 228 14.85 -26.31 1.11
CA LEU A 228 14.47 -26.41 -0.30
C LEU A 228 15.69 -26.65 -1.20
N HIS A 229 16.80 -25.95 -0.97
CA HIS A 229 18.02 -26.17 -1.73
C HIS A 229 18.58 -27.59 -1.59
N ALA A 230 18.43 -28.21 -0.41
CA ALA A 230 18.83 -29.59 -0.22
C ALA A 230 18.02 -30.59 -1.08
N LYS A 231 16.81 -30.23 -1.52
CA LYS A 231 15.95 -31.03 -2.39
C LYS A 231 16.05 -30.63 -3.87
N HIS A 232 16.26 -29.35 -4.10
CA HIS A 232 16.33 -28.71 -5.42
C HIS A 232 17.63 -27.90 -5.54
N PRO A 233 18.76 -28.53 -5.84
CA PRO A 233 20.07 -27.86 -5.88
C PRO A 233 20.23 -26.92 -7.08
N ASP A 234 19.30 -26.97 -8.03
CA ASP A 234 19.22 -26.16 -9.25
C ASP A 234 18.53 -24.79 -9.08
N ILE A 235 18.02 -24.48 -7.87
CA ILE A 235 17.31 -23.23 -7.61
C ILE A 235 18.21 -22.15 -7.01
N ASN A 236 18.00 -20.91 -7.46
CA ASN A 236 18.55 -19.70 -6.88
C ASN A 236 17.49 -18.99 -6.00
N PHE A 237 17.94 -18.36 -4.93
CA PHE A 237 17.09 -17.52 -4.07
C PHE A 237 17.46 -16.06 -4.23
N LEU A 238 16.51 -15.23 -4.64
CA LEU A 238 16.70 -13.79 -4.73
C LEU A 238 15.92 -13.09 -3.61
N VAL A 239 16.65 -12.36 -2.76
CA VAL A 239 16.08 -11.68 -1.59
C VAL A 239 15.83 -10.22 -1.92
N ALA A 240 14.57 -9.82 -1.91
CA ALA A 240 14.16 -8.43 -2.08
C ALA A 240 14.07 -7.73 -0.73
N ASN A 241 15.00 -6.83 -0.46
CA ASN A 241 15.03 -6.00 0.74
C ASN A 241 14.54 -4.58 0.42
N TYR A 242 13.75 -4.00 1.32
CA TYR A 242 13.21 -2.65 1.14
C TYR A 242 14.28 -1.55 1.30
N LYS A 243 15.30 -1.77 2.18
CA LYS A 243 16.38 -0.83 2.45
C LYS A 243 17.68 -1.53 2.87
N GLU A 244 18.79 -0.82 2.74
CA GLU A 244 20.13 -1.36 2.98
C GLU A 244 20.33 -1.94 4.38
N SER A 245 19.80 -1.30 5.41
CA SER A 245 19.92 -1.83 6.80
C SER A 245 19.20 -3.17 7.00
N GLN A 246 18.17 -3.47 6.20
CA GLN A 246 17.50 -4.78 6.22
C GLN A 246 18.28 -5.81 5.43
N ARG A 247 18.83 -5.39 4.27
CA ARG A 247 19.73 -6.25 3.48
C ARG A 247 20.91 -6.70 4.34
N GLN A 248 21.58 -5.77 5.01
CA GLN A 248 22.71 -6.10 5.87
C GLN A 248 22.31 -7.07 6.99
N PHE A 249 21.15 -6.83 7.66
CA PHE A 249 20.64 -7.77 8.66
C PHE A 249 20.42 -9.18 8.09
N CYS A 250 19.88 -9.29 6.87
CA CYS A 250 19.64 -10.58 6.22
C CYS A 250 20.96 -11.27 5.88
N VAL A 251 21.94 -10.54 5.39
CA VAL A 251 23.30 -11.04 5.09
C VAL A 251 23.96 -11.53 6.37
N ASP A 252 23.99 -10.73 7.45
CA ASP A 252 24.61 -11.07 8.73
C ASP A 252 24.02 -12.36 9.32
N GLN A 253 22.71 -12.62 9.11
CA GLN A 253 22.08 -13.87 9.57
C GLN A 253 22.43 -15.06 8.66
N TYR A 254 22.53 -14.82 7.35
CA TYR A 254 22.95 -15.84 6.39
C TYR A 254 24.38 -16.31 6.64
N GLU A 255 25.32 -15.39 6.86
CA GLU A 255 26.73 -15.72 7.15
C GLU A 255 26.91 -16.61 8.38
N LYS A 256 26.00 -16.48 9.37
CA LYS A 256 26.02 -17.33 10.58
C LYS A 256 25.67 -18.79 10.32
N LEU A 257 25.07 -19.13 9.17
CA LEU A 257 24.75 -20.51 8.84
C LEU A 257 26.01 -21.38 8.56
N GLN A 258 27.15 -20.74 8.25
CA GLN A 258 28.40 -21.44 7.85
C GLN A 258 28.16 -22.46 6.71
N GLN A 259 27.16 -22.20 5.88
CA GLN A 259 26.78 -23.03 4.72
C GLN A 259 26.58 -22.12 3.50
N THR A 260 27.19 -22.49 2.38
CA THR A 260 27.00 -21.78 1.12
C THR A 260 25.67 -22.20 0.49
N LEU A 261 24.81 -21.23 0.24
CA LEU A 261 23.55 -21.41 -0.49
C LEU A 261 23.54 -20.40 -1.66
N PRO A 262 22.87 -20.72 -2.77
CA PRO A 262 22.73 -19.78 -3.91
C PRO A 262 21.70 -18.68 -3.57
N ILE A 263 22.06 -17.81 -2.63
CA ILE A 263 21.22 -16.71 -2.16
C ILE A 263 21.89 -15.38 -2.50
N SER A 264 21.16 -14.48 -3.16
CA SER A 264 21.61 -13.13 -3.49
C SER A 264 20.64 -12.07 -2.93
N PHE A 265 21.20 -10.95 -2.43
CA PHE A 265 20.46 -9.93 -1.68
C PHE A 265 20.46 -8.60 -2.41
N PHE A 266 19.26 -8.03 -2.62
CA PHE A 266 19.09 -6.81 -3.38
C PHE A 266 18.25 -5.77 -2.65
N VAL A 267 18.51 -4.50 -2.95
CA VAL A 267 17.66 -3.37 -2.56
C VAL A 267 17.18 -2.69 -3.85
N GLY A 268 15.89 -2.35 -3.90
CA GLY A 268 15.31 -1.66 -5.05
C GLY A 268 15.11 -2.52 -6.30
N LYS A 269 15.12 -3.87 -6.15
CA LYS A 269 14.91 -4.84 -7.23
C LYS A 269 13.72 -5.77 -6.99
N THR A 270 12.76 -5.31 -6.20
CA THR A 270 11.59 -6.14 -5.82
C THR A 270 10.79 -6.58 -7.04
N SER A 271 10.53 -5.67 -7.96
CA SER A 271 9.72 -5.92 -9.16
C SER A 271 10.38 -6.91 -10.10
N GLU A 272 11.68 -6.75 -10.32
CA GLU A 272 12.49 -7.64 -11.15
C GLU A 272 12.56 -9.05 -10.54
N ILE A 273 12.78 -9.14 -9.23
CA ILE A 273 12.85 -10.42 -8.51
C ILE A 273 11.50 -11.16 -8.57
N ILE A 274 10.39 -10.46 -8.43
CA ILE A 274 9.05 -11.06 -8.56
C ILE A 274 8.79 -11.54 -9.99
N GLU A 275 9.19 -10.76 -11.00
CA GLU A 275 9.04 -11.12 -12.41
C GLU A 275 9.86 -12.36 -12.79
N LEU A 276 11.07 -12.50 -12.24
CA LEU A 276 11.98 -13.62 -12.48
C LEU A 276 11.60 -14.90 -11.76
N ALA A 277 10.84 -14.80 -10.67
CA ALA A 277 10.60 -15.93 -9.80
C ALA A 277 9.50 -16.87 -10.32
N GLU A 278 9.76 -18.18 -10.29
CA GLU A 278 8.71 -19.19 -10.49
C GLU A 278 7.68 -19.16 -9.38
N CYS A 279 8.13 -18.94 -8.14
CA CYS A 279 7.29 -18.74 -6.98
C CYS A 279 8.01 -17.93 -5.90
N ALA A 280 7.27 -17.55 -4.85
CA ALA A 280 7.81 -16.71 -3.80
C ALA A 280 7.41 -17.17 -2.40
N MET A 281 8.28 -16.90 -1.42
CA MET A 281 7.96 -16.89 0.00
C MET A 281 7.99 -15.45 0.51
N MET A 282 6.86 -14.96 1.00
CA MET A 282 6.71 -13.55 1.35
C MET A 282 6.01 -13.31 2.67
N VAL A 283 6.24 -12.14 3.26
CA VAL A 283 5.43 -11.63 4.37
C VAL A 283 4.21 -10.89 3.82
N SER A 284 3.07 -11.02 4.50
CA SER A 284 1.83 -10.32 4.13
C SER A 284 2.03 -8.80 4.04
N GLY A 285 1.56 -8.19 2.96
CA GLY A 285 1.62 -6.76 2.71
C GLY A 285 1.09 -6.39 1.32
N SER A 286 1.18 -5.10 0.96
CA SER A 286 0.74 -4.59 -0.35
C SER A 286 1.47 -5.23 -1.53
N VAL A 287 2.70 -5.73 -1.33
CA VAL A 287 3.45 -6.46 -2.35
C VAL A 287 2.73 -7.72 -2.87
N SER A 288 1.75 -8.25 -2.12
CA SER A 288 0.87 -9.33 -2.60
C SER A 288 0.04 -8.92 -3.83
N LEU A 289 -0.25 -7.62 -4.01
CA LEU A 289 -0.88 -7.11 -5.22
C LEU A 289 0.08 -7.11 -6.42
N GLU A 290 1.38 -6.97 -6.19
CA GLU A 290 2.37 -7.12 -7.25
C GLU A 290 2.54 -8.58 -7.68
N MET A 291 2.55 -9.53 -6.72
CA MET A 291 2.48 -10.95 -7.02
C MET A 291 1.28 -11.27 -7.91
N LEU A 292 0.11 -10.72 -7.56
CA LEU A 292 -1.10 -10.87 -8.35
C LEU A 292 -0.97 -10.24 -9.74
N ALA A 293 -0.43 -9.02 -9.83
CA ALA A 293 -0.25 -8.30 -11.09
C ALA A 293 0.71 -9.04 -12.04
N ARG A 294 1.77 -9.63 -11.51
CA ARG A 294 2.78 -10.41 -12.25
C ARG A 294 2.44 -11.90 -12.35
N ARG A 295 1.36 -12.35 -11.70
CA ARG A 295 0.89 -13.76 -11.69
C ARG A 295 1.89 -14.72 -11.08
N THR A 296 2.72 -14.28 -10.17
CA THR A 296 3.74 -15.07 -9.50
C THR A 296 3.15 -15.77 -8.27
N PRO A 297 3.06 -17.11 -8.24
CA PRO A 297 2.57 -17.86 -7.09
C PRO A 297 3.39 -17.54 -5.83
N ALA A 298 2.73 -17.34 -4.71
CA ALA A 298 3.41 -17.01 -3.47
C ALA A 298 2.78 -17.69 -2.26
N VAL A 299 3.61 -18.12 -1.33
CA VAL A 299 3.20 -18.47 0.02
C VAL A 299 3.37 -17.27 0.94
N VAL A 300 2.37 -17.01 1.75
CA VAL A 300 2.32 -15.84 2.62
C VAL A 300 2.57 -16.24 4.06
N LEU A 301 3.64 -15.69 4.63
CA LEU A 301 4.00 -15.86 6.04
C LEU A 301 3.52 -14.65 6.84
N TYR A 302 2.87 -14.89 7.96
CA TYR A 302 2.63 -13.89 8.97
C TYR A 302 3.14 -14.39 10.32
N ARG A 303 4.14 -13.72 10.89
CA ARG A 303 4.69 -14.10 12.21
C ARG A 303 4.35 -13.06 13.26
N THR A 304 3.77 -13.52 14.37
CA THR A 304 3.40 -12.67 15.49
C THR A 304 3.76 -13.30 16.83
N THR A 305 3.71 -12.52 17.89
CA THR A 305 3.91 -13.01 19.27
C THR A 305 2.59 -13.50 19.85
N TRP A 306 2.65 -14.40 20.83
CA TRP A 306 1.46 -14.93 21.48
C TRP A 306 0.53 -13.85 22.07
N PRO A 307 1.03 -12.81 22.79
CA PRO A 307 0.17 -11.75 23.27
C PRO A 307 -0.53 -10.99 22.15
N THR A 308 0.21 -10.67 21.07
CA THR A 308 -0.36 -9.98 19.90
C THR A 308 -1.41 -10.85 19.19
N TYR A 309 -1.18 -12.15 19.12
CA TYR A 309 -2.15 -13.10 18.56
C TYR A 309 -3.45 -13.13 19.38
N CYS A 310 -3.34 -13.25 20.71
CA CYS A 310 -4.51 -13.26 21.59
C CYS A 310 -5.36 -11.99 21.44
N ILE A 311 -4.72 -10.82 21.41
CA ILE A 311 -5.39 -9.55 21.17
C ILE A 311 -5.98 -9.51 19.76
N GLY A 312 -5.20 -9.91 18.76
CA GLY A 312 -5.63 -9.93 17.36
C GLY A 312 -6.84 -10.83 17.13
N LYS A 313 -6.86 -12.02 17.74
CA LYS A 313 -7.97 -12.98 17.61
C LYS A 313 -9.32 -12.42 18.04
N SER A 314 -9.35 -11.49 18.99
CA SER A 314 -10.59 -10.83 19.45
C SER A 314 -10.96 -9.58 18.64
N LEU A 315 -10.02 -8.99 17.92
CA LEU A 315 -10.21 -7.73 17.19
C LEU A 315 -10.30 -7.90 15.67
N VAL A 316 -9.59 -8.88 15.12
CA VAL A 316 -9.54 -9.14 13.68
C VAL A 316 -10.81 -9.88 13.25
N THR A 317 -11.48 -9.32 12.26
CA THR A 317 -12.74 -9.86 11.71
C THR A 317 -12.57 -10.48 10.32
N CYS A 318 -11.44 -10.24 9.66
CA CYS A 318 -11.16 -10.81 8.35
C CYS A 318 -10.67 -12.26 8.43
N LYS A 319 -11.06 -13.05 7.43
CA LYS A 319 -10.71 -14.49 7.33
C LYS A 319 -9.31 -14.73 6.78
N TYR A 320 -8.81 -13.81 5.94
CA TYR A 320 -7.55 -13.95 5.21
C TYR A 320 -6.58 -12.83 5.58
N MET A 321 -5.28 -13.06 5.34
CA MET A 321 -4.21 -12.14 5.68
C MET A 321 -3.67 -11.37 4.47
N SER A 322 -3.76 -11.95 3.26
CA SER A 322 -3.30 -11.33 2.03
C SER A 322 -4.45 -10.66 1.27
N LEU A 323 -4.16 -9.56 0.59
CA LEU A 323 -5.14 -8.85 -0.22
C LEU A 323 -5.73 -9.70 -1.34
N PRO A 324 -4.96 -10.52 -2.09
CA PRO A 324 -5.54 -11.40 -3.11
C PRO A 324 -6.56 -12.39 -2.56
N ASN A 325 -6.32 -13.00 -1.39
CA ASN A 325 -7.27 -13.91 -0.76
C ASN A 325 -8.53 -13.19 -0.26
N LEU A 326 -8.37 -11.99 0.30
CA LEU A 326 -9.49 -11.14 0.71
C LEU A 326 -10.37 -10.73 -0.46
N ILE A 327 -9.76 -10.32 -1.57
CA ILE A 327 -10.47 -9.93 -2.80
C ILE A 327 -11.19 -11.14 -3.41
N ALA A 328 -10.53 -12.30 -3.43
CA ALA A 328 -11.10 -13.52 -3.97
C ALA A 328 -12.19 -14.16 -3.08
N GLY A 329 -12.21 -13.82 -1.78
CA GLY A 329 -13.05 -14.50 -0.79
C GLY A 329 -12.68 -15.96 -0.53
N ARG A 330 -11.54 -16.42 -1.04
CA ARG A 330 -10.97 -17.78 -0.91
C ARG A 330 -9.46 -17.77 -0.91
N VAL A 331 -8.85 -18.88 -0.53
CA VAL A 331 -7.40 -19.04 -0.60
C VAL A 331 -6.97 -19.21 -2.05
N ILE A 332 -6.14 -18.29 -2.54
CA ILE A 332 -5.42 -18.35 -3.82
C ILE A 332 -3.91 -18.40 -3.54
N MET A 333 -3.47 -17.65 -2.54
CA MET A 333 -2.11 -17.71 -2.01
C MET A 333 -2.17 -18.44 -0.66
N PRO A 334 -1.51 -19.59 -0.48
CA PRO A 334 -1.44 -20.27 0.81
C PRO A 334 -0.89 -19.35 1.90
N GLU A 335 -1.57 -19.29 3.06
CA GLU A 335 -1.25 -18.40 4.17
C GLU A 335 -0.89 -19.18 5.42
N PHE A 336 0.23 -18.84 6.04
CA PHE A 336 0.76 -19.52 7.21
C PHE A 336 0.99 -18.53 8.35
N LEU A 337 0.25 -18.75 9.45
CA LEU A 337 0.38 -17.95 10.68
C LEU A 337 1.33 -18.63 11.66
N SER A 338 2.45 -17.99 11.96
CA SER A 338 3.44 -18.45 12.93
C SER A 338 3.25 -17.74 14.28
N VAL A 339 2.91 -18.54 15.30
CA VAL A 339 2.81 -18.09 16.70
C VAL A 339 3.62 -19.07 17.55
N GLY A 340 4.57 -18.59 18.33
CA GLY A 340 5.45 -19.45 19.15
C GLY A 340 6.53 -20.16 18.34
N SER A 341 6.54 -21.51 18.36
CA SER A 341 7.55 -22.30 17.62
C SER A 341 7.48 -22.05 16.12
N PRO A 342 8.61 -21.78 15.45
CA PRO A 342 8.63 -21.55 14.00
C PRO A 342 8.54 -22.86 13.19
N ALA A 343 8.96 -23.99 13.74
CA ALA A 343 9.16 -25.23 12.99
C ALA A 343 7.92 -25.70 12.19
N PRO A 344 6.69 -25.77 12.77
CA PRO A 344 5.53 -26.25 12.02
C PRO A 344 5.20 -25.37 10.81
N VAL A 345 5.44 -24.07 10.92
CA VAL A 345 5.18 -23.14 9.81
C VAL A 345 6.27 -23.23 8.75
N THR A 346 7.53 -23.35 9.16
CA THR A 346 8.62 -23.60 8.21
C THR A 346 8.41 -24.91 7.45
N ASP A 347 7.95 -25.97 8.12
CA ASP A 347 7.60 -27.26 7.48
C ASP A 347 6.50 -27.07 6.42
N ALA A 348 5.47 -26.31 6.75
CA ALA A 348 4.37 -26.03 5.83
C ALA A 348 4.80 -25.18 4.63
N LEU A 349 5.65 -24.14 4.84
CA LEU A 349 6.23 -23.34 3.78
C LEU A 349 7.06 -24.21 2.81
N VAL A 350 7.97 -25.02 3.38
CA VAL A 350 8.81 -25.95 2.59
C VAL A 350 7.95 -26.91 1.81
N LYS A 351 6.95 -27.54 2.44
CA LYS A 351 6.06 -28.50 1.78
C LYS A 351 5.34 -27.89 0.58
N GLN A 352 4.81 -26.66 0.74
CA GLN A 352 4.05 -26.00 -0.33
C GLN A 352 4.95 -25.60 -1.50
N VAL A 353 6.12 -25.03 -1.22
CA VAL A 353 7.06 -24.61 -2.27
C VAL A 353 7.71 -25.84 -2.94
N ASP A 354 8.06 -26.86 -2.18
CA ASP A 354 8.55 -28.15 -2.70
C ASP A 354 7.54 -28.81 -3.66
N GLN A 355 6.25 -28.76 -3.34
CA GLN A 355 5.18 -29.24 -4.24
C GLN A 355 5.21 -28.47 -5.56
N TRP A 356 5.28 -27.14 -5.53
CA TRP A 356 5.33 -26.33 -6.74
C TRP A 356 6.59 -26.57 -7.58
N LEU A 357 7.74 -26.72 -6.91
CA LEU A 357 9.02 -26.96 -7.60
C LEU A 357 9.10 -28.38 -8.19
N SER A 358 8.43 -29.36 -7.59
CA SER A 358 8.41 -30.75 -8.04
C SER A 358 7.31 -31.07 -9.05
N ASP A 359 6.20 -30.29 -9.04
CA ASP A 359 5.04 -30.51 -9.90
C ASP A 359 4.71 -29.23 -10.70
N PRO A 360 5.17 -29.15 -11.96
CA PRO A 360 4.87 -28.00 -12.83
C PRO A 360 3.37 -27.75 -13.05
N HIS A 361 2.53 -28.80 -12.97
CA HIS A 361 1.07 -28.62 -13.10
C HIS A 361 0.50 -27.89 -11.89
N SER A 362 0.91 -28.26 -10.69
CA SER A 362 0.51 -27.57 -9.45
C SER A 362 0.92 -26.09 -9.43
N LEU A 363 2.12 -25.80 -9.94
CA LEU A 363 2.60 -24.41 -10.08
C LEU A 363 1.78 -23.61 -11.12
N ALA A 364 1.53 -24.23 -12.28
CA ALA A 364 0.74 -23.62 -13.36
C ALA A 364 -0.71 -23.34 -12.93
N ASP A 365 -1.32 -24.25 -12.16
CA ASP A 365 -2.66 -24.06 -11.61
C ASP A 365 -2.70 -22.87 -10.64
N ALA A 366 -1.70 -22.73 -9.76
CA ALA A 366 -1.60 -21.57 -8.87
C ALA A 366 -1.44 -20.25 -9.64
N ALA A 367 -0.59 -20.22 -10.68
CA ALA A 367 -0.44 -19.05 -11.56
C ALA A 367 -1.72 -18.73 -12.34
N LYS A 368 -2.46 -19.75 -12.79
CA LYS A 368 -3.75 -19.60 -13.47
C LYS A 368 -4.80 -18.97 -12.57
N GLU A 369 -4.90 -19.40 -11.32
CA GLU A 369 -5.83 -18.80 -10.35
C GLU A 369 -5.53 -17.32 -10.11
N LEU A 370 -4.25 -16.95 -9.98
CA LEU A 370 -3.83 -15.56 -9.90
C LEU A 370 -4.19 -14.78 -11.18
N SER A 371 -3.97 -15.37 -12.36
CA SER A 371 -4.33 -14.75 -13.64
C SER A 371 -5.84 -14.47 -13.73
N GLN A 372 -6.68 -15.44 -13.35
CA GLN A 372 -8.15 -15.28 -13.35
C GLN A 372 -8.63 -14.19 -12.40
N LEU A 373 -7.98 -14.04 -11.22
CA LEU A 373 -8.31 -12.96 -10.32
C LEU A 373 -7.81 -11.62 -10.86
N ARG A 374 -6.56 -11.59 -11.35
CA ARG A 374 -5.96 -10.40 -11.96
C ARG A 374 -6.84 -9.83 -13.06
N ASP A 375 -7.30 -10.65 -13.99
CA ASP A 375 -8.11 -10.23 -15.12
C ASP A 375 -9.44 -9.57 -14.70
N LYS A 376 -9.92 -9.87 -13.49
CA LYS A 376 -11.13 -9.25 -12.92
C LYS A 376 -10.88 -7.92 -12.22
N ILE A 377 -9.70 -7.72 -11.64
CA ILE A 377 -9.46 -6.59 -10.72
C ILE A 377 -8.28 -5.69 -11.09
N TYR A 378 -7.43 -6.10 -12.03
CA TYR A 378 -6.28 -5.31 -12.47
C TYR A 378 -6.75 -4.18 -13.38
N VAL A 379 -7.17 -3.09 -12.74
CA VAL A 379 -7.63 -1.89 -13.44
C VAL A 379 -6.67 -0.75 -13.14
N THR A 380 -5.92 -0.35 -14.16
CA THR A 380 -5.03 0.83 -14.11
C THR A 380 -5.81 2.14 -14.20
N GLY A 381 -5.17 3.27 -13.89
CA GLY A 381 -5.77 4.59 -13.91
C GLY A 381 -6.51 4.96 -12.62
N ALA A 382 -6.19 4.32 -11.50
CA ALA A 382 -6.75 4.62 -10.18
C ALA A 382 -6.49 6.08 -9.78
N THR A 383 -5.24 6.54 -9.93
CA THR A 383 -4.82 7.90 -9.63
C THR A 383 -5.56 8.91 -10.51
N ARG A 384 -5.73 8.60 -11.80
CA ARG A 384 -6.46 9.45 -12.75
C ARG A 384 -7.93 9.58 -12.35
N ARG A 385 -8.63 8.47 -12.07
CA ARG A 385 -10.04 8.48 -11.63
C ARG A 385 -10.20 9.25 -10.33
N THR A 386 -9.28 9.07 -9.38
CA THR A 386 -9.27 9.82 -8.12
C THR A 386 -9.14 11.32 -8.39
N ALA A 387 -8.23 11.73 -9.29
CA ALA A 387 -8.07 13.12 -9.66
C ALA A 387 -9.33 13.70 -10.32
N GLU A 388 -9.99 12.96 -11.20
CA GLU A 388 -11.24 13.36 -11.85
C GLU A 388 -12.33 13.65 -10.81
N VAL A 389 -12.52 12.78 -9.82
CA VAL A 389 -13.49 12.98 -8.72
C VAL A 389 -13.17 14.22 -7.89
N VAL A 390 -11.89 14.43 -7.56
CA VAL A 390 -11.44 15.59 -6.78
C VAL A 390 -11.66 16.88 -7.59
N VAL A 391 -11.29 16.90 -8.87
CA VAL A 391 -11.48 18.06 -9.76
C VAL A 391 -12.97 18.39 -9.91
N GLN A 392 -13.82 17.40 -10.14
CA GLN A 392 -15.25 17.61 -10.22
C GLN A 392 -15.77 18.29 -8.95
N ARG A 393 -15.36 17.80 -7.78
CA ARG A 393 -15.76 18.42 -6.51
C ARG A 393 -15.29 19.86 -6.35
N LEU A 394 -14.05 20.16 -6.74
CA LEU A 394 -13.52 21.51 -6.68
C LEU A 394 -14.30 22.46 -7.60
N LEU A 395 -14.68 22.01 -8.80
CA LEU A 395 -15.51 22.79 -9.74
C LEU A 395 -16.91 23.04 -9.21
N GLU A 396 -17.52 22.10 -8.48
CA GLU A 396 -18.83 22.27 -7.83
C GLU A 396 -18.79 23.32 -6.72
N LEU A 397 -17.64 23.46 -6.04
CA LEU A 397 -17.42 24.42 -4.93
C LEU A 397 -17.02 25.81 -5.43
N ALA A 398 -16.55 25.92 -6.67
CA ALA A 398 -16.22 27.20 -7.26
C ALA A 398 -17.46 28.13 -7.29
N PRO A 399 -17.33 29.42 -6.96
CA PRO A 399 -18.44 30.37 -7.03
C PRO A 399 -19.02 30.34 -8.46
N LYS A 400 -20.29 30.00 -8.59
CA LYS A 400 -21.01 30.24 -9.85
C LYS A 400 -21.04 31.74 -10.03
N GLU A 401 -20.36 32.30 -11.05
CA GLU A 401 -20.60 33.67 -11.44
C GLU A 401 -22.10 33.84 -11.62
N SER A 402 -22.68 34.72 -10.82
CA SER A 402 -24.08 35.11 -11.00
C SER A 402 -24.25 35.56 -12.45
N ALA A 403 -25.04 34.83 -13.21
CA ALA A 403 -25.56 35.27 -14.48
C ALA A 403 -26.48 36.50 -14.20
N ALA A 404 -25.86 37.66 -14.04
CA ALA A 404 -26.53 38.91 -13.87
C ALA A 404 -25.80 39.93 -14.76
N ALA A 405 -26.24 40.02 -15.99
CA ALA A 405 -26.22 41.23 -16.81
C ALA A 405 -27.24 41.09 -17.93
#